data_3566f92d5ff2cd9b4fb17d2fa36255a4
#
_entry.id   3566f92d5ff2cd9b4fb17d2fa36255a4
#
_cell.length_a   1.000
_cell.length_b   1.000
_cell.length_c   1.000
_cell.angle_alpha   90.00
_cell.angle_beta   90.00
_cell.angle_gamma   90.00
#
_symmetry.space_group_name_H-M   'P 1'
#
loop_
_entity.id
_entity.type
_entity.pdbx_description
1 polymer ?
#
loop_
_entity_poly.entity_id
_entity_poly.type
_entity_poly.pdbx_seq_one_letter_code
_entity_poly.pdbx_strand_id
1 'polypeptide(L)'
;GILAAIFAVCNEGDKIIIARNCHKSVYNACMIRRLRVAYVEPRFDYVDGYYTNTLQDDVNAVLAENEDAKAIVITSPTYEGNTSRIKADIPIIIDAAHGAHFGLATFCEYPTGDIVISSLHKTLPALTQTAVANVFNEKYIEKFKRYIDIFETSSPSYIIMDSAAKCCDYIKNNKKDFEENIKNLWNFRDIELQCLRLKYSDDISKIVISCANANIDGTELADRLRKEYNIEPEMASKNYIILMTSVADSRDTLEHLKTALCEIDSSLLKTANDLIDKPPIASGEHIIEIAEKSRETALNETLGKIANEFVYAYPPDIPIIVPGEVIDRKTLGYIKSLLKANVNVVSDSGMLPNKILTKGV
;
A
#
# COMPACT_ATOMS: atom_id res chain seq x y z
N GLY A 1 -7.95 9.94 8.84
CA GLY A 1 -8.87 8.78 8.92
C GLY A 1 -8.27 7.64 9.73
N ILE A 2 -7.14 7.04 9.31
CA ILE A 2 -6.54 5.87 9.97
C ILE A 2 -6.23 6.13 11.46
N LEU A 3 -5.60 7.26 11.80
CA LEU A 3 -5.35 7.61 13.21
C LEU A 3 -6.65 7.63 14.01
N ALA A 4 -7.68 8.32 13.51
CA ALA A 4 -8.97 8.41 14.18
C ALA A 4 -9.63 7.03 14.36
N ALA A 5 -9.52 6.14 13.36
CA ALA A 5 -10.06 4.79 13.42
C ALA A 5 -9.39 3.95 14.52
N ILE A 6 -8.05 3.93 14.54
CA ILE A 6 -7.30 3.18 15.56
C ILE A 6 -7.56 3.74 16.96
N PHE A 7 -7.61 5.07 17.13
CA PHE A 7 -7.87 5.72 18.42
C PHE A 7 -9.32 5.52 18.90
N ALA A 8 -10.28 5.37 17.98
CA ALA A 8 -11.66 5.06 18.34
C ALA A 8 -11.83 3.66 18.91
N VAL A 9 -10.99 2.72 18.45
CA VAL A 9 -11.09 1.31 18.81
C VAL A 9 -10.15 0.91 19.96
N CYS A 10 -8.90 1.40 19.94
CA CYS A 10 -7.87 1.02 20.90
C CYS A 10 -7.60 2.13 21.92
N ASN A 11 -7.34 1.74 23.17
CA ASN A 11 -6.81 2.62 24.22
C ASN A 11 -5.29 2.55 24.25
N GLU A 12 -4.66 3.47 24.99
CA GLU A 12 -3.20 3.43 25.22
C GLU A 12 -2.78 2.09 25.85
N GLY A 13 -1.72 1.48 25.32
CA GLY A 13 -1.17 0.22 25.79
C GLY A 13 -1.93 -1.05 25.32
N ASP A 14 -3.07 -0.90 24.63
CA ASP A 14 -3.76 -2.06 24.06
C ASP A 14 -2.88 -2.78 23.02
N LYS A 15 -3.15 -4.07 22.82
CA LYS A 15 -2.54 -4.84 21.74
C LYS A 15 -3.38 -4.71 20.46
N ILE A 16 -2.70 -4.54 19.34
CA ILE A 16 -3.29 -4.48 17.99
C ILE A 16 -2.56 -5.44 17.05
N ILE A 17 -3.32 -6.11 16.19
CA ILE A 17 -2.76 -6.91 15.09
C ILE A 17 -2.81 -6.05 13.83
N ILE A 18 -1.69 -5.88 13.14
CA ILE A 18 -1.64 -5.16 11.86
C ILE A 18 -1.02 -6.01 10.77
N ALA A 19 -1.52 -5.89 9.54
CA ALA A 19 -0.86 -6.52 8.41
C ALA A 19 0.50 -5.86 8.15
N ARG A 20 1.54 -6.66 7.92
CA ARG A 20 2.92 -6.13 7.78
C ARG A 20 3.07 -5.18 6.59
N ASN A 21 2.22 -5.29 5.59
CA ASN A 21 2.15 -4.40 4.43
C ASN A 21 1.28 -3.14 4.63
N CYS A 22 0.90 -2.82 5.87
CA CYS A 22 0.19 -1.59 6.15
C CYS A 22 1.05 -0.36 5.81
N HIS A 23 0.38 0.69 5.36
CA HIS A 23 1.00 2.00 5.14
C HIS A 23 1.54 2.57 6.45
N LYS A 24 2.61 3.38 6.39
CA LYS A 24 3.25 3.99 7.56
C LYS A 24 2.29 4.75 8.49
N SER A 25 1.14 5.23 8.01
CA SER A 25 0.12 5.89 8.85
C SER A 25 -0.45 4.99 9.93
N VAL A 26 -0.55 3.68 9.70
CA VAL A 26 -0.98 2.69 10.70
C VAL A 26 0.08 2.56 11.78
N TYR A 27 1.35 2.44 11.40
CA TYR A 27 2.48 2.37 12.32
C TYR A 27 2.62 3.64 13.17
N ASN A 28 2.45 4.82 12.56
CA ASN A 28 2.44 6.10 13.27
C ASN A 28 1.31 6.17 14.29
N ALA A 29 0.11 5.68 13.96
CA ALA A 29 -1.01 5.62 14.89
C ALA A 29 -0.70 4.69 16.08
N CYS A 30 -0.11 3.53 15.83
CA CYS A 30 0.32 2.60 16.87
C CYS A 30 1.38 3.24 17.78
N MET A 31 2.36 3.93 17.21
CA MET A 31 3.42 4.64 17.95
C MET A 31 2.82 5.73 18.86
N ILE A 32 2.01 6.63 18.30
CA ILE A 32 1.40 7.75 19.06
C ILE A 32 0.49 7.23 20.18
N ARG A 33 -0.25 6.13 19.92
CA ARG A 33 -1.15 5.50 20.90
C ARG A 33 -0.42 4.56 21.85
N ARG A 34 0.88 4.34 21.67
CA ARG A 34 1.72 3.40 22.45
C ARG A 34 1.14 1.99 22.47
N LEU A 35 0.71 1.50 21.31
CA LEU A 35 0.13 0.17 21.19
C LEU A 35 1.22 -0.91 21.13
N ARG A 36 0.90 -2.07 21.69
CA ARG A 36 1.67 -3.30 21.47
C ARG A 36 1.25 -3.90 20.14
N VAL A 37 2.18 -4.06 19.22
CA VAL A 37 1.90 -4.48 17.86
C VAL A 37 2.30 -5.94 17.66
N ALA A 38 1.36 -6.75 17.16
CA ALA A 38 1.63 -8.05 16.57
C ALA A 38 1.36 -7.99 15.07
N TYR A 39 2.16 -8.72 14.28
CA TYR A 39 2.04 -8.71 12.82
C TYR A 39 1.30 -9.94 12.31
N VAL A 40 0.35 -9.72 11.39
CA VAL A 40 -0.08 -10.76 10.46
C VAL A 40 0.64 -10.54 9.13
N GLU A 41 1.17 -11.62 8.57
CA GLU A 41 1.92 -11.54 7.33
C GLU A 41 1.00 -11.84 6.13
N PRO A 42 0.82 -10.89 5.19
CA PRO A 42 0.15 -11.17 3.94
C PRO A 42 0.94 -12.15 3.08
N ARG A 43 0.28 -12.81 2.15
CA ARG A 43 0.96 -13.64 1.14
C ARG A 43 1.90 -12.79 0.31
N PHE A 44 2.97 -13.41 -0.20
CA PHE A 44 4.01 -12.72 -0.95
C PHE A 44 4.24 -13.39 -2.30
N ASP A 45 4.28 -12.61 -3.36
CA ASP A 45 4.68 -13.07 -4.70
C ASP A 45 6.20 -12.95 -4.83
N TYR A 46 6.90 -14.09 -4.74
CA TYR A 46 8.36 -14.16 -4.82
C TYR A 46 8.92 -13.89 -6.22
N VAL A 47 8.08 -13.97 -7.25
CA VAL A 47 8.50 -13.72 -8.64
C VAL A 47 8.61 -12.23 -8.89
N ASP A 48 7.60 -11.48 -8.48
CA ASP A 48 7.53 -10.05 -8.73
C ASP A 48 7.96 -9.22 -7.51
N GLY A 49 7.87 -9.77 -6.30
CA GLY A 49 8.42 -9.15 -5.10
C GLY A 49 7.46 -8.20 -4.39
N TYR A 50 6.18 -8.55 -4.29
CA TYR A 50 5.19 -7.74 -3.56
C TYR A 50 4.26 -8.57 -2.69
N TYR A 51 3.64 -7.92 -1.70
CA TYR A 51 2.62 -8.53 -0.88
C TYR A 51 1.28 -8.60 -1.61
N THR A 52 0.63 -9.75 -1.53
CA THR A 52 -0.72 -9.96 -2.03
C THR A 52 -1.75 -9.88 -0.88
N ASN A 53 -2.76 -10.71 -0.88
CA ASN A 53 -3.82 -10.69 0.12
C ASN A 53 -3.40 -11.29 1.48
N THR A 54 -4.07 -10.86 2.54
CA THR A 54 -4.04 -11.50 3.85
C THR A 54 -5.10 -12.59 3.88
N LEU A 55 -4.75 -13.81 4.31
CA LEU A 55 -5.68 -14.93 4.42
C LEU A 55 -6.30 -15.01 5.81
N GLN A 56 -7.53 -15.54 5.87
CA GLN A 56 -8.26 -15.76 7.12
C GLN A 56 -7.49 -16.67 8.09
N ASP A 57 -6.87 -17.73 7.57
CA ASP A 57 -6.13 -18.70 8.40
C ASP A 57 -4.90 -18.07 9.05
N ASP A 58 -4.20 -17.18 8.34
CA ASP A 58 -3.05 -16.46 8.88
C ASP A 58 -3.49 -15.50 10.01
N VAL A 59 -4.64 -14.84 9.84
CA VAL A 59 -5.24 -14.00 10.89
C VAL A 59 -5.66 -14.84 12.11
N ASN A 60 -6.31 -15.98 11.90
CA ASN A 60 -6.71 -16.87 12.97
C ASN A 60 -5.53 -17.39 13.78
N ALA A 61 -4.43 -17.74 13.11
CA ALA A 61 -3.20 -18.18 13.79
C ALA A 61 -2.62 -17.10 14.68
N VAL A 62 -2.51 -15.86 14.18
CA VAL A 62 -2.00 -14.72 14.96
C VAL A 62 -2.94 -14.36 16.11
N LEU A 63 -4.25 -14.44 15.91
CA LEU A 63 -5.25 -14.20 16.97
C LEU A 63 -5.14 -15.22 18.10
N ALA A 64 -4.93 -16.49 17.77
CA ALA A 64 -4.75 -17.55 18.79
C ALA A 64 -3.52 -17.33 19.67
N GLU A 65 -2.47 -16.68 19.14
CA GLU A 65 -1.27 -16.33 19.91
C GLU A 65 -1.41 -14.95 20.62
N ASN A 66 -2.45 -14.18 20.30
CA ASN A 66 -2.65 -12.81 20.79
C ASN A 66 -4.11 -12.57 21.23
N GLU A 67 -4.62 -13.41 22.13
CA GLU A 67 -6.01 -13.37 22.61
C GLU A 67 -6.41 -12.02 23.27
N ASP A 68 -5.43 -11.26 23.74
CA ASP A 68 -5.63 -9.93 24.33
C ASP A 68 -5.69 -8.79 23.29
N ALA A 69 -5.56 -9.09 22.00
CA ALA A 69 -5.67 -8.10 20.93
C ALA A 69 -7.06 -7.43 20.90
N LYS A 70 -7.08 -6.12 20.66
CA LYS A 70 -8.31 -5.31 20.68
C LYS A 70 -8.80 -4.91 19.30
N ALA A 71 -7.96 -5.01 18.28
CA ALA A 71 -8.34 -4.72 16.90
C ALA A 71 -7.40 -5.40 15.90
N ILE A 72 -7.86 -5.49 14.66
CA ILE A 72 -7.07 -5.89 13.50
C ILE A 72 -7.08 -4.73 12.50
N VAL A 73 -5.94 -4.44 11.89
CA VAL A 73 -5.85 -3.52 10.75
C VAL A 73 -5.24 -4.24 9.56
N ILE A 74 -5.94 -4.20 8.42
CA ILE A 74 -5.42 -4.73 7.16
C ILE A 74 -5.55 -3.71 6.04
N THR A 75 -4.70 -3.84 5.02
CA THR A 75 -4.80 -3.07 3.77
C THR A 75 -5.56 -3.90 2.75
N SER A 76 -6.73 -3.41 2.31
CA SER A 76 -7.55 -4.08 1.29
C SER A 76 -8.39 -3.05 0.52
N PRO A 77 -8.16 -2.88 -0.80
CA PRO A 77 -7.16 -3.59 -1.60
C PRO A 77 -5.71 -3.19 -1.26
N THR A 78 -4.76 -4.06 -1.62
CA THR A 78 -3.34 -3.71 -1.61
C THR A 78 -3.04 -2.70 -2.71
N TYR A 79 -1.80 -2.21 -2.76
CA TYR A 79 -1.36 -1.27 -3.79
C TYR A 79 -1.47 -1.87 -5.20
N GLU A 80 -1.22 -3.17 -5.31
CA GLU A 80 -1.32 -3.95 -6.55
C GLU A 80 -2.75 -4.39 -6.89
N GLY A 81 -3.72 -4.10 -6.03
CA GLY A 81 -5.13 -4.35 -6.26
C GLY A 81 -5.64 -5.71 -5.75
N ASN A 82 -4.92 -6.38 -4.86
CA ASN A 82 -5.39 -7.64 -4.28
C ASN A 82 -6.27 -7.37 -3.05
N THR A 83 -7.39 -8.08 -2.93
CA THR A 83 -8.35 -7.90 -1.83
C THR A 83 -8.21 -8.98 -0.76
N SER A 84 -8.56 -8.63 0.46
CA SER A 84 -8.63 -9.54 1.61
C SER A 84 -10.02 -9.50 2.22
N ARG A 85 -10.57 -10.67 2.57
CA ARG A 85 -11.87 -10.80 3.25
C ARG A 85 -11.62 -11.50 4.56
N ILE A 86 -11.67 -10.73 5.66
CA ILE A 86 -11.37 -11.21 7.01
C ILE A 86 -12.60 -11.07 7.89
N LYS A 87 -12.79 -12.04 8.79
CA LYS A 87 -13.80 -12.02 9.85
C LYS A 87 -13.10 -12.31 11.18
N ALA A 88 -13.49 -11.60 12.22
CA ALA A 88 -13.01 -11.83 13.58
C ALA A 88 -14.06 -11.38 14.59
N ASP A 89 -13.94 -11.85 15.84
CA ASP A 89 -14.78 -11.42 16.96
C ASP A 89 -14.34 -10.09 17.56
N ILE A 90 -13.18 -9.58 17.13
CA ILE A 90 -12.67 -8.25 17.50
C ILE A 90 -12.77 -7.30 16.29
N PRO A 91 -12.81 -5.98 16.53
CA PRO A 91 -12.97 -4.96 15.49
C PRO A 91 -11.93 -5.05 14.39
N ILE A 92 -12.40 -4.88 13.15
CA ILE A 92 -11.56 -4.85 11.94
C ILE A 92 -11.58 -3.44 11.36
N ILE A 93 -10.41 -2.85 11.21
CA ILE A 93 -10.19 -1.59 10.50
C ILE A 93 -9.57 -1.92 9.14
N ILE A 94 -10.19 -1.44 8.07
CA ILE A 94 -9.69 -1.64 6.70
C ILE A 94 -9.10 -0.33 6.19
N ASP A 95 -7.81 -0.36 5.86
CA ASP A 95 -7.20 0.65 5.02
C ASP A 95 -7.51 0.33 3.55
N ALA A 96 -8.56 0.96 3.05
CA ALA A 96 -9.03 0.84 1.67
C ALA A 96 -8.67 2.10 0.87
N ALA A 97 -7.50 2.70 1.12
CA ALA A 97 -7.09 3.93 0.44
C ALA A 97 -7.16 3.82 -1.09
N HIS A 98 -6.91 2.64 -1.65
CA HIS A 98 -7.00 2.36 -3.09
C HIS A 98 -8.34 1.76 -3.53
N GLY A 99 -9.34 1.67 -2.67
CA GLY A 99 -10.62 1.01 -2.91
C GLY A 99 -11.85 1.94 -2.91
N ALA A 100 -11.68 3.26 -3.07
CA ALA A 100 -12.81 4.19 -3.01
C ALA A 100 -13.84 3.98 -4.13
N HIS A 101 -13.46 3.41 -5.26
CA HIS A 101 -14.31 3.06 -6.40
C HIS A 101 -15.00 1.70 -6.25
N PHE A 102 -14.64 0.90 -5.26
CA PHE A 102 -15.28 -0.39 -5.01
C PHE A 102 -16.76 -0.22 -4.66
N GLY A 103 -17.58 -1.16 -5.10
CA GLY A 103 -19.04 -1.06 -4.99
C GLY A 103 -19.70 -0.17 -6.05
N LEU A 104 -18.91 0.51 -6.92
CA LEU A 104 -19.43 1.23 -8.07
C LEU A 104 -19.49 0.29 -9.28
N ALA A 105 -20.61 0.30 -9.99
CA ALA A 105 -20.87 -0.58 -11.14
C ALA A 105 -20.51 -2.05 -10.80
N THR A 106 -19.70 -2.72 -11.64
CA THR A 106 -19.25 -4.11 -11.43
C THR A 106 -17.80 -4.22 -10.97
N PHE A 107 -17.22 -3.16 -10.39
CA PHE A 107 -15.96 -3.27 -9.66
C PHE A 107 -16.12 -4.19 -8.45
N CYS A 108 -15.00 -4.50 -7.79
CA CYS A 108 -15.01 -5.33 -6.58
C CYS A 108 -16.05 -4.84 -5.57
N GLU A 109 -16.55 -5.77 -4.77
CA GLU A 109 -17.39 -5.42 -3.62
C GLU A 109 -16.63 -4.48 -2.67
N TYR A 110 -17.36 -3.52 -2.08
CA TYR A 110 -16.78 -2.62 -1.10
C TYR A 110 -16.29 -3.43 0.11
N PRO A 111 -15.08 -3.12 0.65
CA PRO A 111 -14.52 -3.87 1.76
C PRO A 111 -15.42 -3.84 3.00
N THR A 112 -15.48 -4.95 3.71
CA THR A 112 -16.27 -5.08 4.94
C THR A 112 -15.37 -5.08 6.16
N GLY A 113 -15.68 -4.23 7.13
CA GLY A 113 -14.99 -4.08 8.40
C GLY A 113 -15.80 -3.19 9.33
N ASP A 114 -15.39 -3.02 10.58
CA ASP A 114 -16.07 -2.10 11.51
C ASP A 114 -15.87 -0.64 11.10
N ILE A 115 -14.65 -0.30 10.61
CA ILE A 115 -14.30 1.01 10.08
C ILE A 115 -13.50 0.81 8.80
N VAL A 116 -13.90 1.46 7.71
CA VAL A 116 -13.22 1.43 6.41
C VAL A 116 -12.83 2.84 6.00
N ILE A 117 -11.55 3.05 5.71
CA ILE A 117 -11.01 4.35 5.30
C ILE A 117 -10.59 4.26 3.84
N SER A 118 -11.16 5.12 3.00
CA SER A 118 -10.87 5.17 1.56
C SER A 118 -10.42 6.57 1.14
N SER A 119 -9.47 6.65 0.20
CA SER A 119 -9.02 7.93 -0.37
C SER A 119 -9.75 8.19 -1.68
N LEU A 120 -10.59 9.24 -1.73
CA LEU A 120 -11.32 9.59 -2.95
C LEU A 120 -10.35 10.00 -4.07
N HIS A 121 -9.32 10.78 -3.73
CA HIS A 121 -8.38 11.35 -4.69
C HIS A 121 -7.46 10.34 -5.39
N LYS A 122 -7.41 9.07 -4.93
CA LYS A 122 -6.55 8.05 -5.56
C LYS A 122 -7.22 7.35 -6.73
N THR A 123 -8.53 7.12 -6.65
CA THR A 123 -9.25 6.30 -7.63
C THR A 123 -10.54 6.92 -8.16
N LEU A 124 -10.91 8.09 -7.65
CA LEU A 124 -12.10 8.84 -8.03
C LEU A 124 -11.76 10.29 -8.36
N PRO A 125 -12.60 11.02 -9.14
CA PRO A 125 -12.30 12.38 -9.60
C PRO A 125 -12.43 13.41 -8.47
N ALA A 126 -11.51 13.40 -7.53
CA ALA A 126 -11.42 14.32 -6.41
C ALA A 126 -9.99 14.84 -6.21
N LEU A 127 -9.83 16.05 -5.68
CA LEU A 127 -8.52 16.63 -5.40
C LEU A 127 -7.82 15.90 -4.25
N THR A 128 -6.49 15.92 -4.28
CA THR A 128 -5.63 15.33 -3.24
C THR A 128 -6.04 15.83 -1.85
N GLN A 129 -5.90 14.96 -0.86
CA GLN A 129 -6.30 15.03 0.55
C GLN A 129 -7.79 14.74 0.81
N THR A 130 -8.60 14.42 -0.21
CA THR A 130 -9.97 13.97 0.02
C THR A 130 -10.00 12.49 0.43
N ALA A 131 -10.76 12.18 1.45
CA ALA A 131 -10.96 10.81 1.93
C ALA A 131 -12.38 10.65 2.49
N VAL A 132 -12.82 9.40 2.59
CA VAL A 132 -14.09 9.04 3.24
C VAL A 132 -13.83 7.95 4.28
N ALA A 133 -14.57 8.02 5.38
CA ALA A 133 -14.59 6.99 6.40
C ALA A 133 -16.01 6.43 6.52
N ASN A 134 -16.13 5.14 6.40
CA ASN A 134 -17.37 4.42 6.65
C ASN A 134 -17.25 3.67 7.97
N VAL A 135 -18.04 4.07 8.96
CA VAL A 135 -18.11 3.42 10.27
C VAL A 135 -19.36 2.56 10.29
N PHE A 136 -19.20 1.24 10.08
CA PHE A 136 -20.32 0.30 10.01
C PHE A 136 -20.76 -0.18 11.39
N ASN A 137 -19.89 -0.14 12.39
CA ASN A 137 -20.21 -0.52 13.75
C ASN A 137 -20.54 0.74 14.56
N GLU A 138 -21.82 0.90 14.91
CA GLU A 138 -22.36 2.09 15.62
C GLU A 138 -21.62 2.39 16.94
N LYS A 139 -21.11 1.36 17.61
CA LYS A 139 -20.33 1.49 18.85
C LYS A 139 -19.16 2.47 18.74
N TYR A 140 -18.60 2.62 17.54
CA TYR A 140 -17.40 3.44 17.31
C TYR A 140 -17.70 4.84 16.76
N ILE A 141 -18.93 5.13 16.32
CA ILE A 141 -19.29 6.39 15.65
C ILE A 141 -18.89 7.62 16.50
N GLU A 142 -19.33 7.69 17.74
CA GLU A 142 -19.08 8.87 18.58
C GLU A 142 -17.60 9.06 18.92
N LYS A 143 -16.89 7.94 19.20
CA LYS A 143 -15.44 8.01 19.43
C LYS A 143 -14.70 8.41 18.16
N PHE A 144 -15.10 7.86 17.01
CA PHE A 144 -14.46 8.19 15.73
C PHE A 144 -14.64 9.66 15.39
N LYS A 145 -15.85 10.20 15.49
CA LYS A 145 -16.13 11.63 15.30
C LYS A 145 -15.24 12.51 16.20
N ARG A 146 -15.19 12.17 17.49
CA ARG A 146 -14.34 12.91 18.43
C ARG A 146 -12.88 12.95 18.01
N TYR A 147 -12.33 11.84 17.50
CA TYR A 147 -10.94 11.80 17.06
C TYR A 147 -10.75 12.48 15.69
N ILE A 148 -11.74 12.47 14.80
CA ILE A 148 -11.72 13.31 13.61
C ILE A 148 -11.62 14.77 14.01
N ASP A 149 -12.47 15.26 14.91
CA ASP A 149 -12.46 16.65 15.40
C ASP A 149 -11.10 17.06 16.01
N ILE A 150 -10.38 16.11 16.62
CA ILE A 150 -9.05 16.36 17.20
C ILE A 150 -7.95 16.41 16.12
N PHE A 151 -8.03 15.57 15.11
CA PHE A 151 -6.96 15.39 14.12
C PHE A 151 -7.16 16.20 12.83
N GLU A 152 -8.38 16.66 12.56
CA GLU A 152 -8.63 17.49 11.40
C GLU A 152 -8.27 18.97 11.68
N THR A 153 -8.12 19.72 10.60
CA THR A 153 -7.90 21.17 10.71
C THR A 153 -9.17 21.91 11.09
N SER A 154 -9.08 22.89 11.96
CA SER A 154 -10.17 23.82 12.27
C SER A 154 -10.46 24.83 11.14
N SER A 155 -9.60 24.87 10.12
CA SER A 155 -9.72 25.76 8.96
C SER A 155 -9.71 24.94 7.66
N PRO A 156 -10.80 24.22 7.33
CA PRO A 156 -10.86 23.36 6.17
C PRO A 156 -10.81 24.17 4.87
N SER A 157 -10.16 23.58 3.84
CA SER A 157 -10.15 24.16 2.49
C SER A 157 -11.50 23.94 1.81
N TYR A 158 -12.23 25.02 1.54
CA TYR A 158 -13.50 24.94 0.80
C TYR A 158 -13.33 24.35 -0.61
N ILE A 159 -12.18 24.57 -1.25
CA ILE A 159 -11.87 23.99 -2.57
C ILE A 159 -11.84 22.47 -2.49
N ILE A 160 -11.18 21.92 -1.46
CA ILE A 160 -11.09 20.47 -1.24
C ILE A 160 -12.47 19.89 -0.90
N MET A 161 -13.24 20.60 -0.06
CA MET A 161 -14.60 20.18 0.31
C MET A 161 -15.53 20.17 -0.91
N ASP A 162 -15.50 21.23 -1.74
CA ASP A 162 -16.27 21.32 -2.99
C ASP A 162 -15.88 20.21 -3.97
N SER A 163 -14.58 19.90 -4.07
CA SER A 163 -14.10 18.79 -4.88
C SER A 163 -14.67 17.44 -4.44
N ALA A 164 -14.73 17.17 -3.14
CA ALA A 164 -15.34 15.96 -2.61
C ALA A 164 -16.85 15.91 -2.91
N ALA A 165 -17.57 17.03 -2.75
CA ALA A 165 -18.99 17.11 -3.09
C ALA A 165 -19.24 16.86 -4.59
N LYS A 166 -18.46 17.51 -5.46
CA LYS A 166 -18.52 17.30 -6.92
C LYS A 166 -18.20 15.87 -7.33
N CYS A 167 -17.26 15.22 -6.65
CA CYS A 167 -16.97 13.81 -6.87
C CYS A 167 -18.20 12.93 -6.56
N CYS A 168 -18.88 13.17 -5.45
CA CYS A 168 -20.12 12.48 -5.12
C CYS A 168 -21.22 12.69 -6.15
N ASP A 169 -21.38 13.92 -6.63
CA ASP A 169 -22.36 14.25 -7.68
C ASP A 169 -21.99 13.60 -9.02
N TYR A 170 -20.70 13.57 -9.37
CA TYR A 170 -20.23 12.87 -10.56
C TYR A 170 -20.58 11.38 -10.50
N ILE A 171 -20.28 10.70 -9.38
CA ILE A 171 -20.60 9.28 -9.21
C ILE A 171 -22.10 9.00 -9.37
N LYS A 172 -22.95 9.86 -8.79
CA LYS A 172 -24.42 9.70 -8.90
C LYS A 172 -24.94 9.82 -10.33
N ASN A 173 -24.39 10.77 -11.08
CA ASN A 173 -24.91 11.17 -12.39
C ASN A 173 -24.26 10.42 -13.56
N ASN A 174 -23.09 9.81 -13.39
CA ASN A 174 -22.29 9.24 -14.47
C ASN A 174 -22.00 7.73 -14.27
N LYS A 175 -22.99 6.97 -13.82
CA LYS A 175 -22.82 5.51 -13.62
C LYS A 175 -22.38 4.79 -14.87
N LYS A 176 -22.84 5.24 -16.06
CA LYS A 176 -22.48 4.64 -17.34
C LYS A 176 -20.98 4.79 -17.66
N ASP A 177 -20.35 5.86 -17.22
CA ASP A 177 -18.91 6.09 -17.47
C ASP A 177 -18.08 5.02 -16.73
N PHE A 178 -18.50 4.63 -15.52
CA PHE A 178 -17.86 3.54 -14.77
C PHE A 178 -18.08 2.18 -15.44
N GLU A 179 -19.28 1.90 -15.97
CA GLU A 179 -19.57 0.67 -16.69
C GLU A 179 -18.76 0.56 -17.99
N GLU A 180 -18.63 1.67 -18.72
CA GLU A 180 -17.81 1.75 -19.92
C GLU A 180 -16.32 1.59 -19.62
N ASN A 181 -15.84 2.25 -18.58
CA ASN A 181 -14.45 2.11 -18.12
C ASN A 181 -14.11 0.65 -17.79
N ILE A 182 -14.97 -0.05 -17.03
CA ILE A 182 -14.80 -1.47 -16.72
C ILE A 182 -14.73 -2.32 -18.00
N LYS A 183 -15.62 -2.06 -18.97
CA LYS A 183 -15.60 -2.76 -20.25
C LYS A 183 -14.29 -2.54 -21.02
N ASN A 184 -13.80 -1.30 -21.03
CA ASN A 184 -12.53 -0.97 -21.68
C ASN A 184 -11.34 -1.65 -21.00
N LEU A 185 -11.35 -1.73 -19.66
CA LEU A 185 -10.33 -2.45 -18.87
C LEU A 185 -10.34 -3.95 -19.16
N TRP A 186 -11.51 -4.56 -19.28
CA TRP A 186 -11.60 -5.98 -19.68
C TRP A 186 -11.07 -6.20 -21.08
N ASN A 187 -11.39 -5.33 -22.05
CA ASN A 187 -10.85 -5.42 -23.41
C ASN A 187 -9.32 -5.23 -23.44
N PHE A 188 -8.77 -4.35 -22.59
CA PHE A 188 -7.34 -4.20 -22.45
C PHE A 188 -6.65 -5.48 -21.96
N ARG A 189 -7.31 -6.26 -21.09
CA ARG A 189 -6.75 -7.49 -20.52
C ARG A 189 -6.59 -8.64 -21.52
N ASP A 190 -7.15 -8.50 -22.72
CA ASP A 190 -6.90 -9.43 -23.85
C ASP A 190 -5.53 -9.17 -24.53
N ILE A 191 -4.64 -8.41 -23.88
CA ILE A 191 -3.28 -8.16 -24.38
C ILE A 191 -2.45 -9.45 -24.34
N GLU A 192 -1.80 -9.77 -25.45
CA GLU A 192 -0.85 -10.87 -25.55
C GLU A 192 0.58 -10.34 -25.51
N LEU A 193 1.38 -10.76 -24.53
CA LEU A 193 2.77 -10.38 -24.34
C LEU A 193 3.64 -11.64 -24.28
N GLN A 194 4.86 -11.59 -24.81
CA GLN A 194 5.77 -12.73 -24.90
C GLN A 194 6.78 -12.78 -23.74
N CYS A 195 7.35 -11.65 -23.37
CA CYS A 195 8.37 -11.48 -22.34
C CYS A 195 7.80 -10.85 -21.09
N LEU A 196 7.06 -9.76 -21.25
CA LEU A 196 6.29 -9.13 -20.19
C LEU A 196 5.03 -9.96 -19.86
N ARG A 197 4.44 -9.73 -18.70
CA ARG A 197 3.20 -10.41 -18.30
C ARG A 197 2.27 -9.46 -17.58
N LEU A 198 1.03 -9.33 -18.06
CA LEU A 198 -0.05 -8.69 -17.31
C LEU A 198 -0.46 -9.62 -16.17
N LYS A 199 -0.32 -9.16 -14.94
CA LYS A 199 -0.70 -9.90 -13.73
C LYS A 199 -2.20 -9.77 -13.47
N TYR A 200 -2.74 -10.81 -12.89
CA TYR A 200 -4.11 -10.74 -12.33
C TYR A 200 -4.09 -9.92 -11.04
N SER A 201 -5.10 -9.07 -10.88
CA SER A 201 -5.46 -8.41 -9.61
C SER A 201 -6.99 -8.40 -9.50
N ASP A 202 -7.50 -8.39 -8.27
CA ASP A 202 -8.96 -8.30 -8.05
C ASP A 202 -9.49 -6.95 -8.53
N ASP A 203 -8.72 -5.90 -8.34
CA ASP A 203 -9.01 -4.56 -8.87
C ASP A 203 -8.49 -4.43 -10.31
N ILE A 204 -9.39 -4.55 -11.28
CA ILE A 204 -9.06 -4.45 -12.70
C ILE A 204 -8.52 -3.07 -13.12
N SER A 205 -8.74 -2.03 -12.32
CA SER A 205 -8.19 -0.69 -12.56
C SER A 205 -6.68 -0.60 -12.31
N LYS A 206 -6.11 -1.61 -11.63
CA LYS A 206 -4.67 -1.75 -11.42
C LYS A 206 -4.08 -2.62 -12.53
N ILE A 207 -3.25 -2.01 -13.36
CA ILE A 207 -2.52 -2.70 -14.42
C ILE A 207 -1.11 -2.99 -13.90
N VAL A 208 -0.89 -4.22 -13.46
CA VAL A 208 0.41 -4.70 -12.95
C VAL A 208 1.12 -5.46 -14.07
N ILE A 209 2.25 -4.95 -14.51
CA ILE A 209 3.06 -5.57 -15.57
C ILE A 209 4.34 -6.14 -14.97
N SER A 210 4.47 -7.45 -15.01
CA SER A 210 5.66 -8.18 -14.57
C SER A 210 6.74 -8.16 -15.65
N CYS A 211 7.99 -7.91 -15.25
CA CYS A 211 9.21 -7.98 -16.05
C CYS A 211 10.04 -9.24 -15.69
N ALA A 212 9.56 -10.12 -14.81
CA ALA A 212 10.33 -11.23 -14.27
C ALA A 212 10.84 -12.23 -15.32
N ASN A 213 10.24 -12.25 -16.52
CA ASN A 213 10.63 -13.11 -17.63
C ASN A 213 11.25 -12.34 -18.81
N ALA A 214 11.67 -11.11 -18.59
CA ALA A 214 12.21 -10.23 -19.63
C ALA A 214 13.61 -9.72 -19.26
N ASN A 215 14.41 -9.41 -20.27
CA ASN A 215 15.74 -8.80 -20.09
C ASN A 215 15.67 -7.28 -19.84
N ILE A 216 14.68 -6.85 -19.10
CA ILE A 216 14.44 -5.48 -18.66
C ILE A 216 13.96 -5.52 -17.21
N ASP A 217 14.33 -4.53 -16.40
CA ASP A 217 13.74 -4.34 -15.08
C ASP A 217 12.57 -3.34 -15.11
N GLY A 218 11.80 -3.27 -14.00
CA GLY A 218 10.63 -2.40 -13.95
C GLY A 218 10.98 -0.92 -14.02
N THR A 219 12.15 -0.50 -13.51
CA THR A 219 12.58 0.91 -13.59
C THR A 219 12.90 1.31 -15.02
N GLU A 220 13.56 0.45 -15.75
CA GLU A 220 13.85 0.65 -17.18
C GLU A 220 12.56 0.62 -18.02
N LEU A 221 11.63 -0.33 -17.74
CA LEU A 221 10.33 -0.36 -18.42
C LEU A 221 9.54 0.93 -18.18
N ALA A 222 9.51 1.43 -16.94
CA ALA A 222 8.84 2.69 -16.62
C ALA A 222 9.49 3.87 -17.36
N ASP A 223 10.81 3.89 -17.44
CA ASP A 223 11.55 4.91 -18.17
C ASP A 223 11.25 4.90 -19.68
N ARG A 224 11.16 3.72 -20.27
CA ARG A 224 10.78 3.58 -21.70
C ARG A 224 9.35 4.06 -21.93
N LEU A 225 8.38 3.64 -21.13
CA LEU A 225 7.00 4.10 -21.22
C LEU A 225 6.91 5.62 -21.14
N ARG A 226 7.65 6.23 -20.21
CA ARG A 226 7.68 7.68 -20.03
C ARG A 226 8.30 8.43 -21.20
N LYS A 227 9.48 7.98 -21.65
CA LYS A 227 10.28 8.70 -22.64
C LYS A 227 9.82 8.46 -24.08
N GLU A 228 9.41 7.24 -24.41
CA GLU A 228 9.06 6.84 -25.77
C GLU A 228 7.56 7.03 -26.07
N TYR A 229 6.68 6.90 -25.03
CA TYR A 229 5.23 6.87 -25.22
C TYR A 229 4.47 7.92 -24.41
N ASN A 230 5.15 8.75 -23.59
CA ASN A 230 4.51 9.72 -22.69
C ASN A 230 3.50 9.09 -21.72
N ILE A 231 3.77 7.88 -21.26
CA ILE A 231 2.96 7.16 -20.27
C ILE A 231 3.71 7.16 -18.95
N GLU A 232 3.07 7.70 -17.90
CA GLU A 232 3.63 7.76 -16.54
C GLU A 232 3.10 6.59 -15.71
N PRO A 233 3.93 5.59 -15.36
CA PRO A 233 3.55 4.55 -14.39
C PRO A 233 3.42 5.13 -12.99
N GLU A 234 2.50 4.61 -12.22
CA GLU A 234 2.32 4.97 -10.80
C GLU A 234 3.53 4.57 -9.96
N MET A 235 4.11 3.40 -10.25
CA MET A 235 5.24 2.85 -9.50
C MET A 235 6.06 1.90 -10.35
N ALA A 236 7.36 1.86 -10.11
CA ALA A 236 8.27 0.86 -10.64
C ALA A 236 9.06 0.18 -9.52
N SER A 237 9.12 -1.13 -9.56
CA SER A 237 9.96 -1.98 -8.72
C SER A 237 10.97 -2.74 -9.59
N LYS A 238 11.77 -3.64 -9.00
CA LYS A 238 12.74 -4.42 -9.76
C LYS A 238 12.08 -5.26 -10.85
N ASN A 239 11.04 -6.03 -10.50
CA ASN A 239 10.45 -7.02 -11.38
C ASN A 239 9.07 -6.66 -11.92
N TYR A 240 8.51 -5.50 -11.58
CA TYR A 240 7.19 -5.09 -12.06
C TYR A 240 7.00 -3.57 -12.03
N ILE A 241 5.99 -3.12 -12.77
CA ILE A 241 5.45 -1.77 -12.68
C ILE A 241 3.95 -1.82 -12.37
N ILE A 242 3.43 -0.73 -11.82
CA ILE A 242 1.98 -0.51 -11.67
C ILE A 242 1.59 0.70 -12.48
N LEU A 243 0.51 0.58 -13.24
CA LEU A 243 -0.22 1.71 -13.80
C LEU A 243 -1.60 1.76 -13.12
N MET A 244 -1.99 2.95 -12.72
CA MET A 244 -3.32 3.21 -12.17
C MET A 244 -4.20 3.82 -13.24
N THR A 245 -5.40 3.28 -13.40
CA THR A 245 -6.41 3.84 -14.27
C THR A 245 -7.58 4.41 -13.48
N SER A 246 -8.33 5.26 -14.10
CA SER A 246 -9.52 5.90 -13.53
C SER A 246 -10.66 5.93 -14.55
N VAL A 247 -11.82 6.38 -14.12
CA VAL A 247 -12.97 6.61 -15.00
C VAL A 247 -12.69 7.61 -16.13
N ALA A 248 -11.63 8.43 -16.01
CA ALA A 248 -11.23 9.39 -17.03
C ALA A 248 -10.40 8.77 -18.17
N ASP A 249 -9.91 7.53 -17.99
CA ASP A 249 -9.14 6.85 -19.03
C ASP A 249 -10.06 6.29 -20.11
N SER A 250 -9.94 6.87 -21.31
CA SER A 250 -10.72 6.47 -22.47
C SER A 250 -10.23 5.14 -23.06
N ARG A 251 -11.04 4.59 -23.98
CA ARG A 251 -10.60 3.46 -24.79
C ARG A 251 -9.30 3.76 -25.54
N ASP A 252 -9.18 4.97 -26.12
CA ASP A 252 -8.00 5.35 -26.90
C ASP A 252 -6.74 5.42 -26.00
N THR A 253 -6.87 5.88 -24.75
CA THR A 253 -5.78 5.87 -23.75
C THR A 253 -5.29 4.45 -23.49
N LEU A 254 -6.21 3.51 -23.31
CA LEU A 254 -5.87 2.10 -23.06
C LEU A 254 -5.29 1.41 -24.31
N GLU A 255 -5.77 1.71 -25.50
CA GLU A 255 -5.20 1.20 -26.76
C GLU A 255 -3.77 1.77 -26.99
N HIS A 256 -3.52 3.02 -26.62
CA HIS A 256 -2.17 3.60 -26.66
C HIS A 256 -1.23 2.84 -25.71
N LEU A 257 -1.66 2.58 -24.47
CA LEU A 257 -0.89 1.77 -23.53
C LEU A 257 -0.64 0.35 -24.04
N LYS A 258 -1.67 -0.29 -24.63
CA LYS A 258 -1.57 -1.61 -25.22
C LYS A 258 -0.52 -1.65 -26.33
N THR A 259 -0.55 -0.66 -27.23
CA THR A 259 0.42 -0.50 -28.33
C THR A 259 1.83 -0.36 -27.78
N ALA A 260 2.03 0.55 -26.81
CA ALA A 260 3.33 0.79 -26.19
C ALA A 260 3.91 -0.50 -25.55
N LEU A 261 3.08 -1.23 -24.80
CA LEU A 261 3.52 -2.49 -24.16
C LEU A 261 3.87 -3.55 -25.21
N CYS A 262 3.09 -3.71 -26.29
CA CYS A 262 3.37 -4.68 -27.36
C CYS A 262 4.65 -4.33 -28.12
N GLU A 263 4.88 -3.06 -28.43
CA GLU A 263 6.09 -2.62 -29.14
C GLU A 263 7.33 -2.81 -28.27
N ILE A 264 7.28 -2.44 -26.99
CA ILE A 264 8.36 -2.70 -26.04
C ILE A 264 8.60 -4.20 -25.93
N ASP A 265 7.58 -5.01 -25.68
CA ASP A 265 7.67 -6.45 -25.51
C ASP A 265 8.32 -7.16 -26.70
N SER A 266 7.99 -6.73 -27.95
CA SER A 266 8.56 -7.28 -29.18
C SER A 266 10.07 -7.05 -29.32
N SER A 267 10.62 -6.06 -28.62
CA SER A 267 12.04 -5.74 -28.59
C SER A 267 12.82 -6.50 -27.51
N LEU A 268 12.13 -7.21 -26.62
CA LEU A 268 12.74 -7.88 -25.46
C LEU A 268 13.10 -9.35 -25.78
N LEU A 269 13.98 -9.87 -24.95
CA LEU A 269 14.35 -11.27 -24.94
C LEU A 269 13.82 -11.94 -23.67
N LYS A 270 13.35 -13.18 -23.79
CA LYS A 270 12.98 -13.99 -22.64
C LYS A 270 14.21 -14.29 -21.79
N THR A 271 14.10 -14.04 -20.51
CA THR A 271 15.09 -14.42 -19.50
C THR A 271 14.36 -14.79 -18.22
N ALA A 272 15.01 -15.46 -17.31
CA ALA A 272 14.48 -15.70 -15.97
C ALA A 272 15.25 -14.82 -15.00
N ASN A 273 14.54 -13.94 -14.30
CA ASN A 273 15.11 -13.17 -13.23
C ASN A 273 15.10 -13.98 -11.91
N ASP A 274 15.99 -13.62 -11.01
CA ASP A 274 16.02 -14.22 -9.67
C ASP A 274 14.74 -13.92 -8.91
N LEU A 275 14.33 -14.86 -8.06
CA LEU A 275 13.25 -14.64 -7.11
C LEU A 275 13.60 -13.48 -6.17
N ILE A 276 12.60 -12.73 -5.79
CA ILE A 276 12.73 -11.62 -4.84
C ILE A 276 12.53 -12.15 -3.42
N ASP A 277 13.50 -11.90 -2.57
CA ASP A 277 13.35 -12.18 -1.15
C ASP A 277 12.25 -11.28 -0.56
N LYS A 278 11.43 -11.86 0.30
CA LYS A 278 10.43 -11.09 1.02
C LYS A 278 11.10 -10.24 2.10
N PRO A 279 10.58 -9.04 2.40
CA PRO A 279 11.07 -8.23 3.52
C PRO A 279 11.02 -9.04 4.81
N PRO A 280 12.09 -9.08 5.61
CA PRO A 280 12.06 -9.75 6.90
C PRO A 280 11.08 -9.05 7.83
N ILE A 281 10.43 -9.86 8.67
CA ILE A 281 9.47 -9.38 9.68
C ILE A 281 10.04 -9.70 11.04
N ALA A 282 10.07 -8.68 11.91
CA ALA A 282 10.42 -8.90 13.31
C ALA A 282 9.38 -9.82 13.97
N SER A 283 9.84 -10.83 14.69
CA SER A 283 8.98 -11.80 15.39
C SER A 283 8.54 -11.28 16.75
N GLY A 284 7.34 -11.68 17.16
CA GLY A 284 6.80 -11.39 18.49
C GLY A 284 6.07 -10.03 18.57
N GLU A 285 5.84 -9.60 19.79
CA GLU A 285 5.18 -8.34 20.11
C GLU A 285 6.18 -7.18 20.09
N HIS A 286 5.79 -6.07 19.50
CA HIS A 286 6.63 -4.87 19.35
C HIS A 286 5.94 -3.63 19.88
N ILE A 287 6.71 -2.74 20.50
CA ILE A 287 6.31 -1.35 20.75
C ILE A 287 7.12 -0.48 19.80
N ILE A 288 6.42 0.29 18.97
CA ILE A 288 7.05 1.23 18.04
C ILE A 288 7.44 2.46 18.85
N GLU A 289 8.74 2.70 18.98
CA GLU A 289 9.26 3.78 19.81
C GLU A 289 10.50 4.42 19.16
N ILE A 290 10.48 5.75 19.07
CA ILE A 290 11.66 6.54 18.71
C ILE A 290 12.35 6.98 20.01
N ALA A 291 13.55 6.49 20.24
CA ALA A 291 14.34 6.86 21.42
C ALA A 291 14.79 8.32 21.33
N GLU A 292 14.86 9.01 22.47
CA GLU A 292 15.30 10.42 22.55
C GLU A 292 16.72 10.63 21.99
N LYS A 293 17.62 9.66 22.24
CA LYS A 293 18.98 9.72 21.71
C LYS A 293 19.09 8.91 20.43
N SER A 294 19.52 9.58 19.39
CA SER A 294 19.81 8.97 18.07
C SER A 294 21.29 9.02 17.78
N ARG A 295 21.77 8.05 17.01
CA ARG A 295 23.11 8.02 16.45
C ARG A 295 23.04 7.81 14.94
N GLU A 296 23.68 8.68 14.17
CA GLU A 296 23.92 8.41 12.76
C GLU A 296 24.86 7.20 12.62
N THR A 297 24.43 6.22 11.86
CA THR A 297 25.19 4.98 11.65
C THR A 297 25.31 4.70 10.17
N ALA A 298 26.53 4.45 9.69
CA ALA A 298 26.71 4.02 8.32
C ALA A 298 25.92 2.74 8.03
N LEU A 299 25.25 2.67 6.88
CA LEU A 299 24.35 1.55 6.56
C LEU A 299 25.03 0.17 6.74
N ASN A 300 26.33 0.08 6.40
CA ASN A 300 27.09 -1.17 6.56
C ASN A 300 27.41 -1.54 8.01
N GLU A 301 27.26 -0.61 8.95
CA GLU A 301 27.56 -0.77 10.37
C GLU A 301 26.32 -0.92 11.25
N THR A 302 25.13 -1.03 10.63
CA THR A 302 23.86 -1.08 11.34
C THR A 302 23.47 -2.47 11.85
N LEU A 303 24.18 -3.51 11.39
CA LEU A 303 23.89 -4.90 11.77
C LEU A 303 23.88 -5.08 13.31
N GLY A 304 22.77 -5.60 13.84
CA GLY A 304 22.56 -5.84 15.27
C GLY A 304 22.18 -4.58 16.07
N LYS A 305 22.09 -3.42 15.44
CA LYS A 305 21.65 -2.17 16.10
C LYS A 305 20.12 -2.06 16.03
N ILE A 306 19.56 -1.30 16.96
CA ILE A 306 18.13 -0.99 17.01
C ILE A 306 17.88 0.25 16.15
N ALA A 307 16.96 0.15 15.22
CA ALA A 307 16.54 1.26 14.37
C ALA A 307 15.86 2.37 15.20
N ASN A 308 16.13 3.63 14.88
CA ASN A 308 15.49 4.79 15.50
C ASN A 308 14.77 5.69 14.50
N GLU A 309 14.50 5.17 13.33
CA GLU A 309 13.71 5.81 12.28
C GLU A 309 13.04 4.74 11.41
N PHE A 310 12.03 5.16 10.63
CA PHE A 310 11.47 4.31 9.58
C PHE A 310 12.38 4.30 8.35
N VAL A 311 12.46 3.12 7.72
CA VAL A 311 13.01 2.95 6.37
C VAL A 311 11.94 2.28 5.54
N TYR A 312 11.61 2.81 4.37
CA TYR A 312 10.54 2.32 3.50
C TYR A 312 10.86 2.50 2.03
N ALA A 313 10.27 1.68 1.18
CA ALA A 313 10.25 1.91 -0.26
C ALA A 313 9.10 2.89 -0.59
N TYR A 314 9.36 3.87 -1.45
CA TYR A 314 8.38 4.87 -1.84
C TYR A 314 8.22 4.91 -3.37
N PRO A 315 7.00 4.82 -3.91
CA PRO A 315 5.77 4.35 -3.26
C PRO A 315 5.85 2.86 -2.86
N PRO A 316 4.97 2.30 -2.01
CA PRO A 316 3.76 2.86 -1.39
C PRO A 316 3.90 3.26 0.09
N ASP A 317 5.07 3.58 0.60
CA ASP A 317 5.31 3.90 2.02
C ASP A 317 5.06 2.73 3.00
N ILE A 318 5.36 1.50 2.57
CA ILE A 318 5.36 0.32 3.44
C ILE A 318 6.71 0.26 4.15
N PRO A 319 6.74 0.27 5.49
CA PRO A 319 8.00 0.21 6.23
C PRO A 319 8.74 -1.12 6.02
N ILE A 320 10.02 -1.04 5.69
CA ILE A 320 10.97 -2.16 5.68
C ILE A 320 11.58 -2.33 7.07
N ILE A 321 11.90 -1.21 7.72
CA ILE A 321 12.36 -1.12 9.11
C ILE A 321 11.41 -0.21 9.86
N VAL A 322 11.06 -0.60 11.07
CA VAL A 322 10.24 0.17 12.01
C VAL A 322 11.12 0.56 13.21
N PRO A 323 10.98 1.77 13.78
CA PRO A 323 11.71 2.16 14.98
C PRO A 323 11.50 1.16 16.12
N GLY A 324 12.59 0.79 16.81
CA GLY A 324 12.60 -0.23 17.84
C GLY A 324 12.99 -1.63 17.35
N GLU A 325 12.93 -1.91 16.05
CA GLU A 325 13.33 -3.21 15.49
C GLU A 325 14.87 -3.35 15.41
N VAL A 326 15.37 -4.57 15.63
CA VAL A 326 16.79 -4.91 15.44
C VAL A 326 17.05 -5.11 13.94
N ILE A 327 18.05 -4.40 13.42
CA ILE A 327 18.46 -4.53 12.01
C ILE A 327 19.30 -5.81 11.88
N ASP A 328 18.70 -6.85 11.35
CA ASP A 328 19.37 -8.12 11.11
C ASP A 328 20.05 -8.17 9.73
N ARG A 329 20.74 -9.28 9.46
CA ARG A 329 21.46 -9.48 8.19
C ARG A 329 20.49 -9.55 6.99
N LYS A 330 19.29 -10.11 7.17
CA LYS A 330 18.30 -10.25 6.10
C LYS A 330 17.74 -8.88 5.73
N THR A 331 17.36 -8.09 6.73
CA THR A 331 16.86 -6.70 6.55
C THR A 331 17.89 -5.82 5.85
N LEU A 332 19.14 -5.85 6.29
CA LEU A 332 20.21 -5.09 5.65
C LEU A 332 20.49 -5.56 4.22
N GLY A 333 20.47 -6.86 3.98
CA GLY A 333 20.62 -7.46 2.66
C GLY A 333 19.49 -7.04 1.71
N TYR A 334 18.25 -7.06 2.18
CA TYR A 334 17.07 -6.64 1.43
C TYR A 334 17.15 -5.16 1.01
N ILE A 335 17.46 -4.25 1.94
CA ILE A 335 17.64 -2.82 1.63
C ILE A 335 18.71 -2.62 0.56
N LYS A 336 19.86 -3.29 0.70
CA LYS A 336 20.94 -3.20 -0.29
C LYS A 336 20.54 -3.71 -1.67
N SER A 337 19.73 -4.77 -1.73
CA SER A 337 19.23 -5.30 -3.00
C SER A 337 18.30 -4.31 -3.72
N LEU A 338 17.42 -3.63 -2.97
CA LEU A 338 16.55 -2.60 -3.50
C LEU A 338 17.34 -1.38 -4.01
N LEU A 339 18.31 -0.89 -3.22
CA LEU A 339 19.18 0.21 -3.62
C LEU A 339 19.98 -0.12 -4.88
N LYS A 340 20.48 -1.34 -5.00
CA LYS A 340 21.19 -1.82 -6.20
C LYS A 340 20.29 -1.87 -7.43
N ALA A 341 19.00 -2.16 -7.25
CA ALA A 341 17.99 -2.17 -8.31
C ALA A 341 17.41 -0.76 -8.61
N ASN A 342 18.02 0.30 -8.08
CA ASN A 342 17.54 1.69 -8.19
C ASN A 342 16.10 1.92 -7.71
N VAL A 343 15.60 1.04 -6.84
CA VAL A 343 14.30 1.26 -6.17
C VAL A 343 14.47 2.43 -5.19
N ASN A 344 13.51 3.34 -5.18
CA ASN A 344 13.54 4.50 -4.28
C ASN A 344 13.28 4.06 -2.82
N VAL A 345 14.35 3.84 -2.07
CA VAL A 345 14.32 3.54 -0.64
C VAL A 345 14.71 4.78 0.14
N VAL A 346 13.85 5.20 1.04
CA VAL A 346 14.02 6.42 1.83
C VAL A 346 13.98 6.12 3.32
N SER A 347 14.59 6.99 4.11
CA SER A 347 14.48 7.00 5.58
C SER A 347 13.94 8.35 6.04
N ASP A 348 13.34 8.41 7.24
CA ASP A 348 12.79 9.66 7.78
C ASP A 348 13.85 10.77 7.86
N SER A 349 15.11 10.43 8.14
CA SER A 349 16.23 11.39 8.15
C SER A 349 16.69 11.81 6.75
N GLY A 350 16.32 11.09 5.69
CA GLY A 350 16.77 11.32 4.33
C GLY A 350 18.26 11.00 4.08
N MET A 351 18.93 10.28 5.00
CA MET A 351 20.37 10.00 4.89
C MET A 351 20.74 8.75 4.10
N LEU A 352 19.75 7.94 3.68
CA LEU A 352 20.00 6.81 2.78
C LEU A 352 20.52 7.32 1.42
N PRO A 353 21.39 6.57 0.74
CA PRO A 353 21.87 5.20 1.07
C PRO A 353 23.08 5.14 2.03
N ASN A 354 23.56 6.26 2.53
CA ASN A 354 24.82 6.32 3.27
C ASN A 354 24.66 5.92 4.75
N LYS A 355 23.64 6.45 5.41
CA LYS A 355 23.43 6.30 6.85
C LYS A 355 21.96 6.14 7.17
N ILE A 356 21.67 5.63 8.35
CA ILE A 356 20.36 5.67 9.01
C ILE A 356 20.53 5.98 10.50
N LEU A 357 19.44 6.44 11.14
CA LEU A 357 19.42 6.64 12.58
C LEU A 357 19.24 5.31 13.32
N THR A 358 20.12 5.06 14.29
CA THR A 358 20.00 3.95 15.25
C THR A 358 19.89 4.52 16.66
N LYS A 359 19.40 3.72 17.60
CA LYS A 359 19.31 4.09 19.02
C LYS A 359 20.70 4.46 19.54
N GLY A 360 20.83 5.65 20.13
CA GLY A 360 22.01 6.12 20.84
C GLY A 360 22.16 5.45 22.20
N VAL A 361 23.35 5.47 22.77
CA VAL A 361 23.66 4.99 24.11
C VAL A 361 23.37 6.09 25.15
#